data_9642925a4dc79ccf1095284afc381b85
#
_entry.id   9642925a4dc79ccf1095284afc381b85
#
_cell.length_a   1.000
_cell.length_b   1.000
_cell.length_c   1.000
_cell.angle_alpha   90.00
_cell.angle_beta   90.00
_cell.angle_gamma   90.00
#
_symmetry.space_group_name_H-M   'P 1'
#
loop_
_entity.id
_entity.type
_entity.pdbx_description
1 polymer ?
#
loop_
_entity_poly.entity_id
_entity_poly.type
_entity_poly.pdbx_seq_one_letter_code
_entity_poly.pdbx_strand_id
1 'polypeptide(L)'
;MKSILIFLIISIISLPALSQDLSYYLPQNVAYSPDIPSPESVIGHKVGEYHITHDRLVYYLYRLSQVSDRVAIDTFGYTHEKRPQILLTITSPDNLQNLENIKADHLKLTDPDQSAAMDLNDM
;
A
#
# COMPACT_ATOMS: atom_id res chain seq x y z
N MET A 1 48.87 18.58 -9.56
CA MET A 1 48.09 18.28 -10.79
C MET A 1 47.42 16.92 -10.76
N LYS A 2 48.08 15.82 -10.40
CA LYS A 2 47.45 14.47 -10.31
C LYS A 2 46.29 14.41 -9.33
N SER A 3 46.37 15.05 -8.16
CA SER A 3 45.30 15.08 -7.17
C SER A 3 44.04 15.83 -7.63
N ILE A 4 44.20 16.91 -8.41
CA ILE A 4 43.09 17.67 -8.98
C ILE A 4 42.36 16.86 -10.04
N LEU A 5 43.11 16.08 -10.83
CA LEU A 5 42.54 15.20 -11.85
C LEU A 5 41.69 14.07 -11.21
N ILE A 6 42.17 13.49 -10.11
CA ILE A 6 41.45 12.47 -9.34
C ILE A 6 40.14 13.03 -8.76
N PHE A 7 40.17 14.23 -8.20
CA PHE A 7 38.98 14.92 -7.66
C PHE A 7 37.96 15.20 -8.76
N LEU A 8 38.41 15.59 -9.93
CA LEU A 8 37.54 15.86 -11.10
C LEU A 8 36.88 14.56 -11.63
N ILE A 9 37.62 13.45 -11.64
CA ILE A 9 37.09 12.13 -12.04
C ILE A 9 36.06 11.62 -11.03
N ILE A 10 36.30 11.78 -9.71
CA ILE A 10 35.35 11.38 -8.67
C ILE A 10 34.07 12.21 -8.75
N SER A 11 34.16 13.50 -9.06
CA SER A 11 33.01 14.40 -9.24
C SER A 11 32.12 14.02 -10.45
N ILE A 12 32.69 13.42 -11.48
CA ILE A 12 31.94 12.99 -12.68
C ILE A 12 31.23 11.65 -12.45
N ILE A 13 31.70 10.84 -11.51
CA ILE A 13 31.14 9.50 -11.18
C ILE A 13 29.95 9.58 -10.21
N SER A 14 29.66 10.74 -9.60
CA SER A 14 28.43 10.95 -8.85
C SER A 14 27.20 10.95 -9.79
N LEU A 15 26.82 9.76 -10.25
CA LEU A 15 25.59 9.56 -10.99
C LEU A 15 24.42 9.88 -10.04
N PRO A 16 23.46 10.71 -10.46
CA PRO A 16 22.24 10.89 -9.69
C PRO A 16 21.59 9.50 -9.52
N ALA A 17 21.25 9.14 -8.28
CA ALA A 17 20.41 7.98 -8.02
C ALA A 17 19.04 8.29 -8.64
N LEU A 18 18.81 7.80 -9.86
CA LEU A 18 17.51 7.91 -10.50
C LEU A 18 16.57 6.98 -9.72
N SER A 19 15.60 7.56 -9.04
CA SER A 19 14.46 6.81 -8.53
C SER A 19 13.79 6.11 -9.71
N GLN A 20 13.53 4.83 -9.58
CA GLN A 20 12.85 4.08 -10.64
C GLN A 20 11.44 4.65 -10.83
N ASP A 21 11.05 4.80 -12.09
CA ASP A 21 9.70 5.23 -12.44
C ASP A 21 8.67 4.21 -11.93
N LEU A 22 7.50 4.69 -11.50
CA LEU A 22 6.43 3.86 -10.99
C LEU A 22 5.97 2.80 -12.01
N SER A 23 6.13 3.07 -13.31
CA SER A 23 5.83 2.13 -14.40
C SER A 23 6.64 0.83 -14.33
N TYR A 24 7.80 0.82 -13.65
CA TYR A 24 8.57 -0.39 -13.40
C TYR A 24 7.83 -1.40 -12.51
N TYR A 25 7.03 -0.90 -11.56
CA TYR A 25 6.30 -1.72 -10.58
C TYR A 25 4.87 -2.05 -11.01
N LEU A 26 4.33 -1.28 -11.95
CA LEU A 26 2.94 -1.42 -12.39
C LEU A 26 2.83 -2.34 -13.61
N PRO A 27 1.77 -3.18 -13.68
CA PRO A 27 1.49 -3.98 -14.84
C PRO A 27 1.38 -3.12 -16.11
N GLN A 28 2.06 -3.53 -17.17
CA GLN A 28 1.98 -2.89 -18.47
C GLN A 28 0.67 -3.26 -19.17
N ASN A 29 0.13 -2.34 -19.95
CA ASN A 29 -1.11 -2.53 -20.74
C ASN A 29 -2.39 -2.76 -19.89
N VAL A 30 -2.45 -2.23 -18.69
CA VAL A 30 -3.64 -2.20 -17.86
C VAL A 30 -4.21 -0.77 -17.87
N ALA A 31 -5.52 -0.65 -18.15
CA ALA A 31 -6.22 0.61 -18.01
C ALA A 31 -6.58 0.83 -16.53
N TYR A 32 -5.99 1.85 -15.92
CA TYR A 32 -6.31 2.26 -14.57
C TYR A 32 -7.53 3.19 -14.58
N SER A 33 -8.43 3.01 -13.59
CA SER A 33 -9.59 3.90 -13.45
C SER A 33 -9.14 5.33 -13.10
N PRO A 34 -9.58 6.34 -13.86
CA PRO A 34 -9.26 7.74 -13.58
C PRO A 34 -9.93 8.26 -12.31
N ASP A 35 -10.98 7.57 -11.82
CA ASP A 35 -11.72 7.96 -10.62
C ASP A 35 -10.95 7.61 -9.33
N ILE A 36 -10.00 6.69 -9.42
CA ILE A 36 -9.15 6.31 -8.29
C ILE A 36 -7.97 7.27 -8.19
N PRO A 37 -7.87 8.06 -7.09
CA PRO A 37 -6.82 9.05 -6.96
C PRO A 37 -5.44 8.39 -6.82
N SER A 38 -4.47 8.85 -7.60
CA SER A 38 -3.09 8.44 -7.44
C SER A 38 -2.48 9.05 -6.16
N PRO A 39 -1.43 8.43 -5.57
CA PRO A 39 -0.71 9.05 -4.46
C PRO A 39 -0.24 10.47 -4.78
N GLU A 40 0.30 10.70 -5.97
CA GLU A 40 0.78 12.00 -6.41
C GLU A 40 -0.32 13.07 -6.42
N SER A 41 -1.54 12.72 -6.86
CA SER A 41 -2.67 13.67 -6.93
C SER A 41 -3.17 14.13 -5.55
N VAL A 42 -2.99 13.31 -4.50
CA VAL A 42 -3.47 13.60 -3.14
C VAL A 42 -2.34 14.12 -2.25
N ILE A 43 -1.15 13.53 -2.35
CA ILE A 43 0.00 13.84 -1.51
C ILE A 43 0.81 15.00 -2.08
N GLY A 44 0.79 15.22 -3.42
CA GLY A 44 1.42 16.34 -4.09
C GLY A 44 2.87 16.10 -4.54
N HIS A 45 3.35 14.86 -4.47
CA HIS A 45 4.67 14.46 -4.99
C HIS A 45 4.65 12.98 -5.40
N LYS A 46 5.61 12.57 -6.22
CA LYS A 46 5.74 11.19 -6.69
C LYS A 46 6.11 10.22 -5.56
N VAL A 47 5.72 8.97 -5.73
CA VAL A 47 6.13 7.89 -4.82
C VAL A 47 7.66 7.76 -4.85
N GLY A 48 8.29 7.78 -3.68
CA GLY A 48 9.75 7.69 -3.52
C GLY A 48 10.50 9.02 -3.66
N GLU A 49 9.83 10.13 -4.00
CA GLU A 49 10.47 11.44 -4.14
C GLU A 49 10.79 12.08 -2.78
N TYR A 50 9.85 12.02 -1.85
CA TYR A 50 9.99 12.56 -0.50
C TYR A 50 9.47 11.57 0.55
N HIS A 51 9.93 11.77 1.79
CA HIS A 51 9.38 11.09 2.95
C HIS A 51 7.93 11.53 3.20
N ILE A 52 7.03 10.56 3.43
CA ILE A 52 5.64 10.83 3.77
C ILE A 52 5.43 10.74 5.28
N THR A 53 4.68 11.70 5.84
CA THR A 53 4.27 11.66 7.24
C THR A 53 3.06 10.74 7.43
N HIS A 54 2.89 10.21 8.65
CA HIS A 54 1.79 9.29 8.97
C HIS A 54 0.40 9.88 8.68
N ASP A 55 0.17 11.14 9.04
CA ASP A 55 -1.09 11.85 8.81
C ASP A 55 -1.42 11.98 7.31
N ARG A 56 -0.44 12.27 6.46
CA ARG A 56 -0.62 12.34 5.00
C ARG A 56 -0.92 10.98 4.41
N LEU A 57 -0.24 9.92 4.88
CA LEU A 57 -0.53 8.56 4.46
C LEU A 57 -1.95 8.17 4.84
N VAL A 58 -2.34 8.37 6.10
CA VAL A 58 -3.70 8.07 6.60
C VAL A 58 -4.74 8.84 5.80
N TYR A 59 -4.52 10.12 5.54
CA TYR A 59 -5.42 10.92 4.71
C TYR A 59 -5.61 10.34 3.30
N TYR A 60 -4.52 9.93 2.64
CA TYR A 60 -4.60 9.29 1.33
C TYR A 60 -5.42 8.00 1.37
N LEU A 61 -5.18 7.14 2.38
CA LEU A 61 -5.87 5.87 2.51
C LEU A 61 -7.38 6.06 2.80
N TYR A 62 -7.75 7.05 3.59
CA TYR A 62 -9.16 7.44 3.76
C TYR A 62 -9.79 7.95 2.46
N ARG A 63 -9.08 8.77 1.69
CA ARG A 63 -9.57 9.22 0.38
C ARG A 63 -9.78 8.05 -0.57
N LEU A 64 -8.87 7.08 -0.57
CA LEU A 64 -8.96 5.88 -1.39
C LEU A 64 -10.19 5.04 -1.01
N SER A 65 -10.44 4.83 0.28
CA SER A 65 -11.60 4.05 0.74
C SER A 65 -12.94 4.71 0.47
N GLN A 66 -12.99 6.02 0.28
CA GLN A 66 -14.23 6.74 -0.04
C GLN A 66 -14.65 6.63 -1.52
N VAL A 67 -13.71 6.33 -2.41
CA VAL A 67 -13.96 6.34 -3.86
C VAL A 67 -13.84 4.96 -4.49
N SER A 68 -13.32 3.96 -3.76
CA SER A 68 -13.12 2.61 -4.26
C SER A 68 -14.02 1.63 -3.51
N ASP A 69 -14.81 0.85 -4.25
CA ASP A 69 -15.60 -0.27 -3.74
C ASP A 69 -14.78 -1.52 -3.44
N ARG A 70 -13.46 -1.43 -3.58
CA ARG A 70 -12.48 -2.49 -3.33
C ARG A 70 -11.66 -2.28 -2.07
N VAL A 71 -11.89 -1.17 -1.35
CA VAL A 71 -11.06 -0.74 -0.23
C VAL A 71 -11.92 -0.43 0.98
N ALA A 72 -11.66 -1.11 2.10
CA ALA A 72 -12.18 -0.75 3.41
C ALA A 72 -11.04 -0.33 4.33
N ILE A 73 -11.34 0.57 5.27
CA ILE A 73 -10.39 1.07 6.25
C ILE A 73 -11.02 1.01 7.65
N ASP A 74 -10.31 0.41 8.57
CA ASP A 74 -10.68 0.30 9.98
C ASP A 74 -9.59 0.87 10.89
N THR A 75 -9.99 1.47 11.99
CA THR A 75 -9.06 1.90 13.04
C THR A 75 -9.13 0.89 14.19
N PHE A 76 -8.08 0.07 14.36
CA PHE A 76 -8.05 -0.96 15.39
C PHE A 76 -7.37 -0.50 16.69
N GLY A 77 -6.79 0.70 16.73
CA GLY A 77 -6.16 1.23 17.92
C GLY A 77 -5.50 2.59 17.70
N TYR A 78 -4.80 3.04 18.73
CA TYR A 78 -4.04 4.29 18.71
C TYR A 78 -2.68 4.08 19.35
N THR A 79 -1.65 4.75 18.83
CA THR A 79 -0.36 4.82 19.47
C THR A 79 -0.42 5.62 20.77
N HIS A 80 0.68 5.61 21.56
CA HIS A 80 0.81 6.46 22.75
C HIS A 80 0.58 7.95 22.44
N GLU A 81 1.02 8.40 21.26
CA GLU A 81 0.85 9.78 20.76
C GLU A 81 -0.54 10.03 20.13
N LYS A 82 -1.50 9.11 20.32
CA LYS A 82 -2.86 9.20 19.76
C LYS A 82 -2.93 9.17 18.23
N ARG A 83 -1.91 8.65 17.56
CA ARG A 83 -1.98 8.42 16.12
C ARG A 83 -2.81 7.16 15.83
N PRO A 84 -3.76 7.20 14.90
CA PRO A 84 -4.57 6.03 14.58
C PRO A 84 -3.71 4.92 13.97
N GLN A 85 -3.94 3.70 14.43
CA GLN A 85 -3.44 2.49 13.80
C GLN A 85 -4.54 1.94 12.92
N ILE A 86 -4.30 1.91 11.61
CA ILE A 86 -5.32 1.55 10.63
C ILE A 86 -5.02 0.18 10.00
N LEU A 87 -6.09 -0.52 9.70
CA LEU A 87 -6.11 -1.72 8.87
C LEU A 87 -6.75 -1.34 7.52
N LEU A 88 -6.03 -1.57 6.44
CA LEU A 88 -6.55 -1.38 5.09
C LEU A 88 -6.81 -2.76 4.47
N THR A 89 -8.06 -3.02 4.11
CA THR A 89 -8.46 -4.23 3.38
C THR A 89 -8.65 -3.88 1.91
N ILE A 90 -7.93 -4.57 1.03
CA ILE A 90 -8.03 -4.41 -0.43
C ILE A 90 -8.39 -5.76 -1.03
N THR A 91 -9.54 -5.84 -1.69
CA THR A 91 -10.03 -7.09 -2.28
C THR A 91 -10.99 -6.82 -3.45
N SER A 92 -11.65 -7.86 -4.01
CA SER A 92 -12.74 -7.65 -4.96
C SER A 92 -13.98 -7.07 -4.27
N PRO A 93 -14.87 -6.36 -4.99
CA PRO A 93 -16.10 -5.84 -4.41
C PRO A 93 -16.96 -6.92 -3.75
N ASP A 94 -17.05 -8.10 -4.38
CA ASP A 94 -17.83 -9.23 -3.85
C ASP A 94 -17.25 -9.74 -2.52
N ASN A 95 -15.92 -9.89 -2.45
CA ASN A 95 -15.25 -10.28 -1.20
C ASN A 95 -15.41 -9.22 -0.12
N LEU A 96 -15.39 -7.94 -0.48
CA LEU A 96 -15.57 -6.86 0.49
C LEU A 96 -16.97 -6.89 1.10
N GLN A 97 -18.00 -7.16 0.29
CA GLN A 97 -19.39 -7.35 0.77
C GLN A 97 -19.53 -8.61 1.66
N ASN A 98 -18.73 -9.64 1.40
CA ASN A 98 -18.75 -10.90 2.14
C ASN A 98 -17.67 -11.01 3.23
N LEU A 99 -17.02 -9.90 3.58
CA LEU A 99 -15.84 -9.87 4.44
C LEU A 99 -16.07 -10.51 5.82
N GLU A 100 -17.23 -10.31 6.42
CA GLU A 100 -17.56 -10.87 7.74
C GLU A 100 -17.70 -12.40 7.71
N ASN A 101 -18.24 -12.97 6.65
CA ASN A 101 -18.29 -14.43 6.49
C ASN A 101 -16.88 -14.99 6.27
N ILE A 102 -16.06 -14.34 5.43
CA ILE A 102 -14.67 -14.72 5.21
C ILE A 102 -13.89 -14.70 6.53
N LYS A 103 -14.05 -13.65 7.35
CA LYS A 103 -13.43 -13.59 8.69
C LYS A 103 -13.91 -14.72 9.59
N ALA A 104 -15.22 -15.01 9.61
CA ALA A 104 -15.80 -16.07 10.42
C ALA A 104 -15.25 -17.45 10.03
N ASP A 105 -15.09 -17.71 8.74
CA ASP A 105 -14.52 -18.96 8.25
C ASP A 105 -13.02 -19.08 8.58
N HIS A 106 -12.26 -18.00 8.44
CA HIS A 106 -10.87 -17.97 8.89
C HIS A 106 -10.71 -18.22 10.40
N LEU A 107 -11.63 -17.70 11.22
CA LEU A 107 -11.62 -17.97 12.67
C LEU A 107 -11.84 -19.45 12.99
N LYS A 108 -12.72 -20.14 12.25
CA LYS A 108 -12.92 -21.60 12.40
C LYS A 108 -11.65 -22.40 12.11
N LEU A 109 -10.81 -21.93 11.16
CA LEU A 109 -9.53 -22.56 10.84
C LEU A 109 -8.51 -22.49 11.98
N THR A 110 -8.63 -21.50 12.86
CA THR A 110 -7.75 -21.36 14.03
C THR A 110 -8.13 -22.29 15.19
N ASP A 111 -9.31 -22.90 15.14
CA ASP A 111 -9.81 -23.86 16.12
C ASP A 111 -9.53 -25.30 15.60
N PRO A 112 -8.66 -26.08 16.27
CA PRO A 112 -8.30 -27.43 15.81
C PRO A 112 -9.49 -28.37 15.68
N ASP A 113 -10.49 -28.26 16.55
CA ASP A 113 -11.67 -29.15 16.55
C ASP A 113 -12.61 -28.81 15.38
N GLN A 114 -12.74 -27.54 15.03
CA GLN A 114 -13.56 -27.09 13.92
C GLN A 114 -12.85 -27.29 12.57
N SER A 115 -11.56 -26.99 12.49
CA SER A 115 -10.79 -27.11 11.26
C SER A 115 -10.67 -28.57 10.77
N ALA A 116 -10.61 -29.55 11.67
CA ALA A 116 -10.58 -30.98 11.32
C ALA A 116 -11.86 -31.45 10.59
N ALA A 117 -12.98 -30.77 10.78
CA ALA A 117 -14.27 -31.10 10.19
C ALA A 117 -14.58 -30.29 8.89
N MET A 118 -13.70 -29.35 8.49
CA MET A 118 -13.91 -28.48 7.33
C MET A 118 -13.38 -29.12 6.04
N ASP A 119 -14.15 -29.03 4.95
CA ASP A 119 -13.61 -29.28 3.61
C ASP A 119 -12.92 -28.01 3.10
N LEU A 120 -11.59 -28.08 3.01
CA LEU A 120 -10.77 -26.95 2.57
C LEU A 120 -10.90 -26.63 1.09
N ASN A 121 -11.59 -27.48 0.30
CA ASN A 121 -11.81 -27.22 -1.13
C ASN A 121 -13.02 -26.33 -1.38
N ASP A 122 -13.89 -26.13 -0.39
CA ASP A 122 -15.10 -25.30 -0.48
C ASP A 122 -14.86 -23.84 0.00
N MET A 123 -13.62 -23.47 0.31
CA MET A 123 -13.20 -22.14 0.75
C MET A 123 -12.43 -21.42 -0.34
#